data_ee1620d6ff4dfc5a26ea0ead62cf7220
#
_entry.id   ee1620d6ff4dfc5a26ea0ead62cf7220
#
_cell.length_a   1.000
_cell.length_b   1.000
_cell.length_c   1.000
_cell.angle_alpha   90.00
_cell.angle_beta   90.00
_cell.angle_gamma   90.00
#
_symmetry.space_group_name_H-M   'P 1'
#
loop_
_entity.id
_entity.type
_entity.pdbx_description
1 polymer ?
#
loop_
_entity_poly.entity_id
_entity_poly.type
_entity_poly.pdbx_seq_one_letter_code
_entity_poly.pdbx_strand_id
1 'polypeptide(L)'
;MYHGHAKRRFSRTAEHRKAMFANMAQALIKHEQITTTLPKAKDLRPVVEKLVTLCKRGDLHARRLAISRLRDADLVKKLIDVLGPRYKDRNGGYTRIMKAGFRPGDNAAMAVIEFVDRDVEAKGKDSGPVQAAAAET
;
A
#
# COMPACT_ATOMS: atom_id res chain seq x y z
N MET A 1 -18.26 -21.47 -15.62
CA MET A 1 -17.24 -21.46 -14.56
C MET A 1 -16.22 -20.38 -14.85
N TYR A 2 -16.02 -19.46 -13.94
CA TYR A 2 -15.19 -18.26 -14.16
C TYR A 2 -13.73 -18.52 -13.80
N HIS A 3 -13.00 -19.15 -14.70
CA HIS A 3 -11.56 -19.30 -14.55
C HIS A 3 -10.85 -17.98 -14.90
N GLY A 4 -9.84 -17.60 -14.15
CA GLY A 4 -9.04 -16.42 -14.41
C GLY A 4 -9.50 -15.13 -13.76
N HIS A 5 -10.61 -15.13 -13.02
CA HIS A 5 -11.08 -13.96 -12.27
C HIS A 5 -10.51 -13.98 -10.85
N ALA A 6 -9.25 -13.60 -10.72
CA ALA A 6 -8.56 -13.59 -9.43
C ALA A 6 -8.90 -12.36 -8.58
N LYS A 7 -9.47 -11.31 -9.17
CA LYS A 7 -9.69 -10.02 -8.51
C LYS A 7 -11.13 -9.56 -8.60
N ARG A 8 -11.56 -8.80 -7.59
CA ARG A 8 -12.88 -8.17 -7.55
C ARG A 8 -12.95 -6.99 -8.50
N ARG A 9 -14.14 -6.72 -9.04
CA ARG A 9 -14.35 -5.61 -9.98
C ARG A 9 -14.64 -4.27 -9.30
N PHE A 10 -15.19 -4.27 -8.09
CA PHE A 10 -15.58 -3.07 -7.33
C PHE A 10 -16.49 -2.10 -8.09
N SER A 11 -17.33 -2.62 -9.00
CA SER A 11 -18.23 -1.82 -9.84
C SER A 11 -17.53 -0.67 -10.57
N ARG A 12 -16.28 -0.87 -11.01
CA ARG A 12 -15.45 0.14 -11.65
C ARG A 12 -14.87 -0.40 -12.96
N THR A 13 -14.52 0.51 -13.86
CA THR A 13 -13.77 0.16 -15.07
C THR A 13 -12.38 -0.36 -14.72
N ALA A 14 -11.75 -1.08 -15.65
CA ALA A 14 -10.39 -1.58 -15.45
C ALA A 14 -9.39 -0.46 -15.16
N GLU A 15 -9.49 0.65 -15.87
CA GLU A 15 -8.63 1.83 -15.67
C GLU A 15 -8.84 2.46 -14.30
N HIS A 16 -10.11 2.61 -13.89
CA HIS A 16 -10.45 3.15 -12.58
C HIS A 16 -9.93 2.27 -11.44
N ARG A 17 -10.06 0.94 -11.57
CA ARG A 17 -9.51 0.00 -10.57
C ARG A 17 -8.00 0.11 -10.48
N LYS A 18 -7.31 0.18 -11.62
CA LYS A 18 -5.85 0.32 -11.66
C LYS A 18 -5.40 1.60 -10.96
N ALA A 19 -6.07 2.73 -11.22
CA ALA A 19 -5.79 4.00 -10.56
C ALA A 19 -6.06 3.92 -9.06
N MET A 20 -7.18 3.32 -8.66
CA MET A 20 -7.54 3.15 -7.26
C MET A 20 -6.48 2.37 -6.50
N PHE A 21 -6.04 1.23 -7.02
CA PHE A 21 -5.02 0.42 -6.35
C PHE A 21 -3.64 1.06 -6.38
N ALA A 22 -3.30 1.81 -7.43
CA ALA A 22 -2.06 2.58 -7.43
C ALA A 22 -2.07 3.64 -6.31
N ASN A 23 -3.17 4.37 -6.14
CA ASN A 23 -3.32 5.36 -5.08
C ASN A 23 -3.29 4.73 -3.69
N MET A 24 -3.95 3.59 -3.50
CA MET A 24 -3.94 2.85 -2.24
C MET A 24 -2.54 2.31 -1.92
N ALA A 25 -1.83 1.81 -2.92
CA ALA A 25 -0.46 1.35 -2.75
C ALA A 25 0.47 2.50 -2.35
N GLN A 26 0.32 3.67 -2.97
CA GLN A 26 1.05 4.87 -2.58
C GLN A 26 0.79 5.22 -1.11
N ALA A 27 -0.46 5.24 -0.69
CA ALA A 27 -0.82 5.54 0.69
C ALA A 27 -0.24 4.54 1.67
N LEU A 28 -0.32 3.24 1.35
CA LEU A 28 0.24 2.19 2.21
C LEU A 28 1.76 2.29 2.34
N ILE A 29 2.45 2.53 1.24
CA ILE A 29 3.91 2.66 1.27
C ILE A 29 4.32 3.90 2.06
N LYS A 30 3.60 5.01 1.90
CA LYS A 30 3.90 6.26 2.58
C LYS A 30 3.67 6.17 4.08
N HIS A 31 2.52 5.68 4.50
CA HIS A 31 2.10 5.66 5.90
C HIS A 31 2.37 4.33 6.61
N GLU A 32 2.67 3.29 5.86
CA GLU A 32 2.93 1.91 6.31
C GLU A 32 1.75 1.23 7.01
N GLN A 33 0.66 1.94 7.23
CA GLN A 33 -0.60 1.40 7.76
C GLN A 33 -1.76 2.25 7.25
N ILE A 34 -2.76 1.63 6.65
CA ILE A 34 -4.00 2.32 6.23
C ILE A 34 -5.22 1.53 6.64
N THR A 35 -6.34 2.23 6.79
CA THR A 35 -7.65 1.62 7.05
C THR A 35 -8.50 1.72 5.78
N THR A 36 -9.07 0.60 5.36
CA THR A 36 -9.90 0.53 4.17
C THR A 36 -10.97 -0.56 4.33
N THR A 37 -11.78 -0.78 3.31
CA THR A 37 -12.71 -1.91 3.35
C THR A 37 -11.95 -3.23 3.22
N LEU A 38 -12.47 -4.28 3.84
CA LEU A 38 -11.83 -5.59 3.83
C LEU A 38 -11.59 -6.15 2.42
N PRO A 39 -12.55 -6.11 1.48
CA PRO A 39 -12.30 -6.58 0.11
C PRO A 39 -11.19 -5.80 -0.60
N LYS A 40 -11.12 -4.49 -0.43
CA LYS A 40 -10.05 -3.66 -1.00
C LYS A 40 -8.69 -4.03 -0.42
N ALA A 41 -8.62 -4.23 0.90
CA ALA A 41 -7.37 -4.64 1.56
C ALA A 41 -6.88 -5.99 1.00
N LYS A 42 -7.77 -6.94 0.83
CA LYS A 42 -7.43 -8.27 0.29
C LYS A 42 -6.88 -8.20 -1.13
N ASP A 43 -7.44 -7.34 -1.97
CA ASP A 43 -6.99 -7.19 -3.36
C ASP A 43 -5.77 -6.27 -3.49
N LEU A 44 -5.56 -5.36 -2.54
CA LEU A 44 -4.36 -4.51 -2.48
C LEU A 44 -3.11 -5.29 -2.11
N ARG A 45 -3.24 -6.26 -1.23
CA ARG A 45 -2.10 -7.04 -0.72
C ARG A 45 -1.20 -7.61 -1.82
N PRO A 46 -1.72 -8.32 -2.85
CA PRO A 46 -0.87 -8.81 -3.93
C PRO A 46 -0.15 -7.70 -4.70
N VAL A 47 -0.82 -6.58 -4.91
CA VAL A 47 -0.25 -5.44 -5.64
C VAL A 47 0.97 -4.89 -4.93
N VAL A 48 0.84 -4.62 -3.63
CA VAL A 48 1.94 -4.05 -2.82
C VAL A 48 3.07 -5.06 -2.63
N GLU A 49 2.74 -6.31 -2.35
CA GLU A 49 3.76 -7.34 -2.13
C GLU A 49 4.61 -7.60 -3.39
N LYS A 50 3.99 -7.56 -4.57
CA LYS A 50 4.73 -7.64 -5.84
C LYS A 50 5.66 -6.46 -6.04
N LEU A 51 5.25 -5.26 -5.64
CA LEU A 51 6.11 -4.07 -5.70
C LEU A 51 7.31 -4.21 -4.76
N VAL A 52 7.10 -4.68 -3.55
CA VAL A 52 8.19 -4.91 -2.58
C VAL A 52 9.18 -5.94 -3.13
N THR A 53 8.68 -7.06 -3.63
CA THR A 53 9.53 -8.12 -4.21
C THR A 53 10.33 -7.60 -5.39
N LEU A 54 9.71 -6.82 -6.27
CA LEU A 54 10.37 -6.20 -7.41
C LEU A 54 11.50 -5.25 -6.97
N CYS A 55 11.21 -4.40 -5.99
CA CYS A 55 12.17 -3.39 -5.52
C CYS A 55 13.29 -3.97 -4.66
N LYS A 56 13.12 -5.18 -4.11
CA LYS A 56 14.23 -5.90 -3.44
C LYS A 56 15.39 -6.18 -4.38
N ARG A 57 15.14 -6.29 -5.67
CA ARG A 57 16.21 -6.46 -6.68
C ARG A 57 17.11 -5.24 -6.78
N GLY A 58 16.53 -4.04 -6.65
CA GLY A 58 17.27 -2.78 -6.61
C GLY A 58 17.93 -2.34 -7.92
N ASP A 59 17.72 -3.06 -9.03
CA ASP A 59 18.31 -2.70 -10.31
C ASP A 59 17.51 -1.59 -11.02
N LEU A 60 18.10 -1.03 -12.08
CA LEU A 60 17.46 0.06 -12.83
C LEU A 60 16.14 -0.37 -13.49
N HIS A 61 16.09 -1.58 -14.01
CA HIS A 61 14.88 -2.12 -14.63
C HIS A 61 13.75 -2.23 -13.60
N ALA A 62 14.03 -2.76 -12.41
CA ALA A 62 13.07 -2.86 -11.34
C ALA A 62 12.54 -1.47 -10.90
N ARG A 63 13.44 -0.49 -10.78
CA ARG A 63 13.08 0.89 -10.46
C ARG A 63 12.13 1.49 -11.50
N ARG A 64 12.45 1.37 -12.77
CA ARG A 64 11.63 1.90 -13.87
C ARG A 64 10.24 1.24 -13.91
N LEU A 65 10.21 -0.07 -13.73
CA LEU A 65 8.96 -0.82 -13.71
C LEU A 65 8.08 -0.44 -12.51
N ALA A 66 8.69 -0.28 -11.34
CA ALA A 66 7.98 0.15 -10.14
C ALA A 66 7.41 1.57 -10.29
N ILE A 67 8.16 2.50 -10.87
CA ILE A 67 7.67 3.87 -11.15
C ILE A 67 6.48 3.81 -12.10
N SER A 68 6.54 2.99 -13.13
CA SER A 68 5.43 2.80 -14.07
C SER A 68 4.15 2.30 -13.39
N ARG A 69 4.28 1.39 -12.44
CA ARG A 69 3.13 0.81 -11.74
C ARG A 69 2.60 1.68 -10.61
N LEU A 70 3.48 2.26 -9.81
CA LEU A 70 3.13 3.05 -8.63
C LEU A 70 2.85 4.51 -8.98
N ARG A 71 3.48 5.03 -10.03
CA ARG A 71 3.34 6.41 -10.52
C ARG A 71 3.85 7.49 -9.55
N ASP A 72 4.75 7.13 -8.65
CA ASP A 72 5.37 8.05 -7.70
C ASP A 72 6.83 7.65 -7.48
N ALA A 73 7.74 8.48 -7.99
CA ALA A 73 9.18 8.20 -7.93
C ALA A 73 9.74 8.26 -6.52
N ASP A 74 9.24 9.16 -5.68
CA ASP A 74 9.70 9.30 -4.28
C ASP A 74 9.34 8.08 -3.44
N LEU A 75 8.14 7.53 -3.64
CA LEU A 75 7.73 6.32 -2.94
C LEU A 75 8.47 5.09 -3.45
N VAL A 76 8.81 5.04 -4.73
CA VAL A 76 9.66 3.97 -5.28
C VAL A 76 11.06 4.05 -4.66
N LYS A 77 11.59 5.24 -4.45
CA LYS A 77 12.84 5.42 -3.71
C LYS A 77 12.75 4.83 -2.31
N LYS A 78 11.66 5.09 -1.58
CA LYS A 78 11.42 4.47 -0.27
C LYS A 78 11.35 2.95 -0.36
N LEU A 79 10.69 2.40 -1.37
CA LEU A 79 10.64 0.96 -1.60
C LEU A 79 12.03 0.35 -1.76
N ILE A 80 12.89 0.99 -2.53
CA ILE A 80 14.24 0.49 -2.80
C ILE A 80 15.17 0.70 -1.61
N ASP A 81 15.14 1.88 -1.00
CA ASP A 81 16.11 2.27 0.01
C ASP A 81 15.74 1.81 1.42
N VAL A 82 14.46 1.69 1.73
CA VAL A 82 13.95 1.39 3.09
C VAL A 82 13.28 0.03 3.17
N LEU A 83 12.24 -0.19 2.37
CA LEU A 83 11.45 -1.42 2.45
C LEU A 83 12.18 -2.63 1.86
N GLY A 84 12.91 -2.44 0.78
CA GLY A 84 13.72 -3.51 0.19
C GLY A 84 14.71 -4.10 1.19
N PRO A 85 15.59 -3.31 1.80
CA PRO A 85 16.50 -3.78 2.84
C PRO A 85 15.79 -4.36 4.06
N ARG A 86 14.66 -3.78 4.49
CA ARG A 86 13.89 -4.27 5.64
C ARG A 86 13.43 -5.71 5.44
N TYR A 87 13.01 -6.05 4.23
CA TYR A 87 12.42 -7.36 3.91
C TYR A 87 13.36 -8.27 3.11
N LYS A 88 14.64 -7.96 3.07
CA LYS A 88 15.63 -8.70 2.30
C LYS A 88 15.59 -10.21 2.58
N ASP A 89 15.46 -10.59 3.84
CA ASP A 89 15.47 -11.99 4.28
C ASP A 89 14.08 -12.62 4.35
N ARG A 90 13.03 -11.86 4.02
CA ARG A 90 11.65 -12.35 4.05
C ARG A 90 11.18 -12.67 2.62
N ASN A 91 10.77 -13.90 2.41
CA ASN A 91 10.34 -14.39 1.10
C ASN A 91 8.83 -14.23 0.87
N GLY A 92 8.34 -13.00 0.89
CA GLY A 92 6.91 -12.71 0.79
C GLY A 92 6.26 -12.48 2.15
N GLY A 93 4.93 -12.26 2.16
CA GLY A 93 4.21 -12.00 3.40
C GLY A 93 4.63 -10.72 4.10
N TYR A 94 4.83 -9.65 3.34
CA TYR A 94 5.32 -8.36 3.87
C TYR A 94 4.23 -7.54 4.55
N THR A 95 2.97 -7.90 4.35
CA THR A 95 1.82 -7.17 4.88
C THR A 95 0.94 -8.09 5.69
N ARG A 96 0.16 -7.49 6.60
CA ARG A 96 -0.90 -8.20 7.32
C ARG A 96 -2.19 -7.41 7.25
N ILE A 97 -3.31 -8.10 7.33
CA ILE A 97 -4.64 -7.52 7.33
C ILE A 97 -5.34 -7.91 8.63
N MET A 98 -5.84 -6.91 9.35
CA MET A 98 -6.60 -7.09 10.58
C MET A 98 -8.02 -6.56 10.38
N LYS A 99 -9.02 -7.35 10.73
CA LYS A 99 -10.42 -6.91 10.67
C LYS A 99 -10.66 -5.82 11.71
N ALA A 100 -11.33 -4.75 11.31
CA ALA A 100 -11.57 -3.56 12.13
C ALA A 100 -13.07 -3.24 12.31
N GLY A 101 -13.93 -4.27 12.29
CA GLY A 101 -15.37 -4.10 12.47
C GLY A 101 -16.08 -3.57 11.24
N PHE A 102 -17.12 -2.78 11.46
CA PHE A 102 -17.99 -2.28 10.39
C PHE A 102 -18.07 -0.77 10.43
N ARG A 103 -18.14 -0.16 9.27
CA ARG A 103 -18.18 1.29 9.14
C ARG A 103 -19.57 1.81 9.47
N PRO A 104 -19.71 2.86 10.33
CA PRO A 104 -21.00 3.49 10.56
C PRO A 104 -21.58 4.05 9.24
N GLY A 105 -22.89 3.88 9.07
CA GLY A 105 -23.61 4.36 7.90
C GLY A 105 -23.92 3.27 6.90
N ASP A 106 -22.92 2.72 6.22
CA ASP A 106 -23.12 1.70 5.19
C ASP A 106 -22.82 0.27 5.64
N ASN A 107 -22.37 0.11 6.89
CA ASN A 107 -22.05 -1.20 7.48
C ASN A 107 -20.99 -2.00 6.68
N ALA A 108 -20.12 -1.31 5.95
CA ALA A 108 -19.04 -1.96 5.21
C ALA A 108 -18.04 -2.60 6.16
N ALA A 109 -17.61 -3.83 5.86
CA ALA A 109 -16.56 -4.50 6.63
C ALA A 109 -15.24 -3.74 6.43
N MET A 110 -14.64 -3.30 7.52
CA MET A 110 -13.40 -2.53 7.52
C MET A 110 -12.21 -3.40 7.92
N ALA A 111 -11.04 -3.01 7.46
CA ALA A 111 -9.79 -3.67 7.80
C ALA A 111 -8.66 -2.66 7.85
N VAL A 112 -7.68 -2.99 8.66
CA VAL A 112 -6.38 -2.31 8.68
C VAL A 112 -5.39 -3.19 7.94
N ILE A 113 -4.76 -2.65 6.91
CA ILE A 113 -3.63 -3.30 6.25
C ILE A 113 -2.36 -2.55 6.62
N GLU A 114 -1.33 -3.29 7.01
CA GLU A 114 -0.06 -2.69 7.43
C GLU A 114 1.11 -3.55 6.99
N PHE A 115 2.28 -2.92 6.90
CA PHE A 115 3.53 -3.65 6.74
C PHE A 115 3.92 -4.33 8.04
N VAL A 116 4.40 -5.57 7.95
CA VAL A 116 5.04 -6.25 9.08
C VAL A 116 6.31 -5.47 9.44
N ASP A 117 6.56 -5.25 10.72
CA ASP A 117 7.68 -4.42 11.19
C ASP A 117 7.61 -2.97 10.67
N ARG A 118 6.39 -2.42 10.60
CA ARG A 118 6.18 -1.06 10.13
C ARG A 118 6.85 0.00 11.01
N ASP A 119 7.21 1.11 10.39
CA ASP A 119 7.63 2.31 11.09
C ASP A 119 6.40 3.05 11.61
N VAL A 120 6.23 3.10 12.92
CA VAL A 120 5.09 3.75 13.57
C VAL A 120 5.03 5.24 13.27
N GLU A 121 6.18 5.89 13.13
CA GLU A 121 6.26 7.33 12.89
C GLU A 121 5.87 7.72 11.45
N ALA A 122 5.85 6.77 10.52
CA ALA A 122 5.43 7.04 9.15
C ALA A 122 3.93 7.29 9.02
N LYS A 123 3.11 6.77 9.95
CA LYS A 123 1.65 6.90 9.87
C LYS A 123 1.21 8.34 10.05
N GLY A 124 0.38 8.82 9.11
CA GLY A 124 -0.17 10.16 9.14
C GLY A 124 0.78 11.26 8.70
N LYS A 125 1.99 10.93 8.31
CA LYS A 125 2.96 11.89 7.82
C LYS A 125 2.45 12.55 6.53
N ASP A 126 2.49 13.87 6.47
CA ASP A 126 1.99 14.68 5.34
C ASP A 126 0.49 14.46 5.03
N SER A 127 -0.29 13.97 5.98
CA SER A 127 -1.74 13.85 5.84
C SER A 127 -2.44 14.78 6.83
N GLY A 128 -3.53 15.39 6.36
CA GLY A 128 -4.32 16.33 7.14
C GLY A 128 -3.75 17.75 7.13
N PRO A 129 -4.38 18.69 7.86
CA PRO A 129 -3.90 20.06 7.93
C PRO A 129 -2.50 20.09 8.53
N VAL A 130 -1.63 20.86 7.87
CA VAL A 130 -0.28 21.10 8.40
C VAL A 130 -0.46 21.80 9.74
N GLN A 131 -0.24 21.09 10.82
CA GLN A 131 -0.04 21.72 12.10
C GLN A 131 1.31 22.43 12.00
N ALA A 132 1.26 23.75 12.01
CA ALA A 132 2.49 24.51 12.21
C ALA A 132 3.18 23.88 13.42
N ALA A 133 4.39 23.39 13.22
CA ALA A 133 5.19 22.93 14.33
C ALA A 133 5.07 24.01 15.41
N ALA A 134 4.54 23.63 16.56
CA ALA A 134 4.50 24.56 17.67
C ALA A 134 5.93 25.04 17.82
N ALA A 135 6.12 26.34 17.64
CA ALA A 135 7.42 26.92 17.83
C ALA A 135 7.84 26.55 19.26
N GLU A 136 8.72 25.59 19.35
CA GLU A 136 9.33 25.29 20.63
C GLU A 136 10.15 26.50 21.02
N THR A 137 9.59 27.23 21.92
CA THR A 137 10.33 28.24 22.64
C THR A 137 11.25 27.56 23.62
#